data_0a20936a95af4d1a3b75e4c431c8da79
#
_entry.id   0a20936a95af4d1a3b75e4c431c8da79
#
_cell.length_a   1.000
_cell.length_b   1.000
_cell.length_c   1.000
_cell.angle_alpha   90.00
_cell.angle_beta   90.00
_cell.angle_gamma   90.00
#
_symmetry.space_group_name_H-M   'P 1'
#
loop_
_entity.id
_entity.type
_entity.pdbx_description
1 polymer ?
#
loop_
_entity_poly.entity_id
_entity_poly.type
_entity_poly.pdbx_seq_one_letter_code
_entity_poly.pdbx_strand_id
1 'polypeptide(L)' 'ILQREIQKKDTPVGTAIVKACTLPDGNIRYYPEYENVAELAERNQLSFRETYDRIRSYWTTER' A
#
# COMPACT_ATOMS: atom_id res chain seq x y z
N ILE A 1 9.72 12.67 -9.33
CA ILE A 1 9.25 11.30 -9.52
C ILE A 1 9.56 10.86 -10.93
N LEU A 2 10.36 9.84 -11.06
CA LEU A 2 10.78 9.37 -12.37
C LEU A 2 9.81 8.35 -12.95
N GLN A 3 9.25 7.49 -12.14
CA GLN A 3 8.34 6.48 -12.59
C GLN A 3 7.28 6.18 -11.58
N ARG A 4 6.14 5.74 -12.04
CA ARG A 4 5.06 5.32 -11.17
C ARG A 4 4.48 4.06 -11.71
N GLU A 5 4.07 3.17 -10.84
CA GLU A 5 3.39 1.98 -11.28
C GLU A 5 2.45 1.51 -10.21
N ILE A 6 1.37 0.88 -10.61
CA ILE A 6 0.38 0.34 -9.68
C ILE A 6 0.73 -1.11 -9.43
N GLN A 7 0.79 -1.48 -8.16
CA GLN A 7 1.08 -2.85 -7.79
C GLN A 7 -0.04 -3.40 -6.94
N LYS A 8 -0.37 -4.66 -7.10
CA LYS A 8 -1.39 -5.32 -6.32
C LYS A 8 -0.77 -6.53 -5.66
N LYS A 9 -1.23 -6.84 -4.45
CA LYS A 9 -0.70 -7.96 -3.71
C LYS A 9 -1.78 -8.50 -2.80
N ASP A 10 -1.90 -9.81 -2.70
CA ASP A 10 -2.85 -10.43 -1.79
C ASP A 10 -2.24 -10.38 -0.41
N THR A 11 -3.02 -9.90 0.56
CA THR A 11 -2.56 -9.79 1.93
C THR A 11 -3.63 -10.39 2.83
N PRO A 12 -3.33 -10.58 4.11
CA PRO A 12 -4.33 -11.11 5.03
C PRO A 12 -5.58 -10.24 5.15
N VAL A 13 -5.50 -8.95 4.82
CA VAL A 13 -6.66 -8.09 4.88
C VAL A 13 -7.37 -7.99 3.53
N GLY A 14 -6.83 -8.63 2.48
CA GLY A 14 -7.44 -8.60 1.17
C GLY A 14 -6.45 -8.17 0.11
N THR A 15 -6.93 -7.99 -1.10
CA THR A 15 -6.06 -7.56 -2.19
C THR A 15 -5.78 -6.08 -2.04
N ALA A 16 -4.53 -5.76 -1.78
CA ALA A 16 -4.12 -4.38 -1.56
C ALA A 16 -3.54 -3.78 -2.83
N ILE A 17 -3.83 -2.51 -3.06
CA ILE A 17 -3.37 -1.79 -4.23
C ILE A 17 -2.50 -0.64 -3.78
N VAL A 18 -1.29 -0.56 -4.31
CA VAL A 18 -0.32 0.42 -3.88
C VAL A 18 0.31 1.06 -5.10
N LYS A 19 0.58 2.36 -5.00
CA LYS A 19 1.25 3.08 -6.05
C LYS A 19 2.73 3.17 -5.67
N ALA A 20 3.61 2.68 -6.50
CA ALA A 20 5.05 2.73 -6.27
C ALA A 20 5.62 3.86 -7.09
N CYS A 21 6.31 4.80 -6.44
CA CYS A 21 6.88 5.95 -7.09
C CYS A 21 8.38 5.93 -6.93
N THR A 22 9.11 6.03 -8.04
CA THR A 22 10.57 6.05 -8.02
C THR A 22 11.02 7.49 -7.89
N LEU A 23 11.85 7.75 -6.89
CA LEU A 23 12.33 9.09 -6.64
C LEU A 23 13.64 9.35 -7.41
N PRO A 24 14.04 10.61 -7.53
CA PRO A 24 15.27 10.92 -8.28
C PRO A 24 16.52 10.23 -7.76
N ASP A 25 16.55 9.92 -6.46
CA ASP A 25 17.72 9.26 -5.90
C ASP A 25 17.69 7.77 -6.06
N GLY A 26 16.69 7.24 -6.76
CA GLY A 26 16.60 5.80 -6.99
C GLY A 26 15.76 5.05 -5.96
N ASN A 27 15.36 5.72 -4.89
CA ASN A 27 14.54 5.07 -3.90
C ASN A 27 13.10 4.99 -4.38
N ILE A 28 12.35 4.04 -3.85
CA ILE A 28 10.98 3.85 -4.21
C ILE A 28 10.10 4.07 -3.00
N ARG A 29 9.05 4.86 -3.17
CA ARG A 29 8.08 5.09 -2.12
C ARG A 29 6.79 4.43 -2.48
N TYR A 30 6.11 3.87 -1.49
CA TYR A 30 4.88 3.12 -1.71
C TYR A 30 3.73 3.86 -1.04
N TYR A 31 2.67 4.12 -1.82
CA TYR A 31 1.52 4.85 -1.32
C TYR A 31 0.27 3.99 -1.53
N PRO A 32 -0.29 3.42 -0.46
CA PRO A 32 -1.54 2.66 -0.60
C PRO A 32 -2.65 3.56 -1.14
N GLU A 33 -3.50 2.99 -2.01
CA GLU A 33 -4.58 3.75 -2.59
C GLU A 33 -5.67 3.99 -1.56
N TYR A 34 -6.14 5.22 -1.45
CA TYR A 34 -7.09 5.57 -0.40
C TYR A 34 -8.35 4.72 -0.44
N GLU A 35 -9.00 4.64 -1.61
CA GLU A 35 -10.25 3.90 -1.68
C GLU A 35 -10.09 2.43 -1.38
N ASN A 36 -8.98 1.85 -1.79
CA ASN A 36 -8.71 0.46 -1.52
C ASN A 36 -8.52 0.24 -0.02
N VAL A 37 -7.77 1.14 0.64
CA VAL A 37 -7.54 1.02 2.07
C VAL A 37 -8.86 1.18 2.81
N ALA A 38 -9.69 2.13 2.40
CA ALA A 38 -10.97 2.37 3.08
C ALA A 38 -11.87 1.14 2.97
N GLU A 39 -11.90 0.52 1.79
CA GLU A 39 -12.73 -0.65 1.62
C GLU A 39 -12.23 -1.82 2.46
N LEU A 40 -10.93 -2.05 2.49
CA LEU A 40 -10.38 -3.14 3.26
C LEU A 40 -10.54 -2.89 4.76
N ALA A 41 -10.45 -1.64 5.18
CA ALA A 41 -10.64 -1.30 6.59
C ALA A 41 -12.07 -1.67 7.00
N GLU A 42 -13.04 -1.31 6.17
CA GLU A 42 -14.42 -1.59 6.49
C GLU A 42 -14.68 -3.08 6.51
N ARG A 43 -14.16 -3.81 5.53
CA ARG A 43 -14.38 -5.23 5.49
C ARG A 43 -13.80 -5.96 6.68
N ASN A 44 -12.69 -5.49 7.22
CA ASN A 44 -12.01 -6.15 8.32
C ASN A 44 -12.28 -5.51 9.67
N GLN A 45 -13.15 -4.50 9.69
CA GLN A 45 -13.52 -3.82 10.92
C GLN A 45 -12.30 -3.24 11.61
N LEU A 46 -11.41 -2.68 10.83
CA LEU A 46 -10.21 -2.02 11.34
C LEU A 46 -10.29 -0.54 11.04
N SER A 47 -9.50 0.26 11.74
CA SER A 47 -9.43 1.68 11.43
C SER A 47 -8.69 1.87 10.12
N PHE A 48 -8.90 3.00 9.48
CA PHE A 48 -8.19 3.34 8.25
C PHE A 48 -6.68 3.32 8.52
N ARG A 49 -6.26 3.94 9.63
CA ARG A 49 -4.85 4.06 9.93
C ARG A 49 -4.21 2.70 10.11
N GLU A 50 -4.84 1.82 10.84
CA GLU A 50 -4.28 0.51 11.06
C GLU A 50 -4.19 -0.27 9.76
N THR A 51 -5.23 -0.17 8.92
CA THR A 51 -5.23 -0.87 7.65
C THR A 51 -4.13 -0.32 6.75
N TYR A 52 -4.00 1.00 6.71
CA TYR A 52 -2.98 1.66 5.91
C TYR A 52 -1.59 1.17 6.32
N ASP A 53 -1.33 1.14 7.62
CA ASP A 53 -0.02 0.74 8.12
C ASP A 53 0.26 -0.72 7.82
N ARG A 54 -0.74 -1.59 7.93
CA ARG A 54 -0.56 -2.99 7.63
C ARG A 54 -0.22 -3.18 6.15
N ILE A 55 -0.98 -2.53 5.26
CA ILE A 55 -0.75 -2.67 3.85
C ILE A 55 0.64 -2.18 3.49
N ARG A 56 1.03 -1.03 4.00
CA ARG A 56 2.31 -0.47 3.68
C ARG A 56 3.44 -1.39 4.10
N SER A 57 3.29 -2.07 5.23
CA SER A 57 4.34 -2.95 5.73
C SER A 57 4.64 -4.12 4.79
N TYR A 58 3.66 -4.53 3.98
CA TYR A 58 3.90 -5.62 3.06
C TYR A 58 4.78 -5.20 1.88
N TRP A 59 4.98 -3.92 1.71
CA TRP A 59 5.83 -3.42 0.63
C TRP A 59 7.16 -2.89 1.12
N THR A 60 7.30 -2.67 2.42
CA THR A 60 8.52 -2.02 2.90
C THR A 60 9.32 -2.86 3.89
N THR A 61 8.93 -4.08 4.13
CA THR A 61 9.66 -4.90 5.06
C THR A 61 10.58 -5.88 4.45
N GLU A 62 11.01 -5.62 3.28
CA GLU A 62 11.77 -6.52 2.63
C GLU A 62 13.06 -6.64 3.18
N ARG A 63 13.61 -7.49 3.14
CA ARG A 63 14.83 -7.56 3.66
C ARG A 63 15.34 -8.77 3.57
#